data_76f08b71c2cb428f4e4d4daefbdf3a21
#
_entry.id   76f08b71c2cb428f4e4d4daefbdf3a21
#
_cell.length_a   1.000
_cell.length_b   1.000
_cell.length_c   1.000
_cell.angle_alpha   90.00
_cell.angle_beta   90.00
_cell.angle_gamma   90.00
#
_symmetry.space_group_name_H-M   'P 1'
#
loop_
_entity.id
_entity.type
_entity.pdbx_description
1 polymer ?
#
loop_
_entity_poly.entity_id
_entity_poly.type
_entity_poly.pdbx_seq_one_letter_code
_entity_poly.pdbx_strand_id
1 'polypeptide(L)'
;MSARVGTGNLAGVAVAISLGGSGAIFWMWVIALLGMATGFAESILGQLYKVSDDHNEYRGGPAYYIQKGLNQRWLAILFSLCLFLGYGFSFSAMQANTIADSLNHAFSIPTMYSGAVITLLAGAIVLGGLKRIARFAELIVPFMGIAFILVAVTITVMNISAVPAMLYDIITSAFGLQEAGAGMLGAAIKNGIQRGLYSNEAGATCCSKCKASA
;
A
#
# COMPACT_ATOMS: atom_id res chain seq x y z
N MET A 1 -5.97 5.40 6.43
CA MET A 1 -4.90 6.29 5.94
C MET A 1 -3.50 5.72 6.15
N SER A 2 -3.15 5.09 7.26
CA SER A 2 -1.78 4.58 7.51
C SER A 2 -1.29 3.55 6.47
N ALA A 3 -2.15 2.72 5.94
CA ALA A 3 -1.80 1.75 4.91
C ALA A 3 -1.53 2.38 3.52
N ARG A 4 -2.06 3.59 3.28
CA ARG A 4 -1.95 4.27 1.97
C ARG A 4 -0.68 5.10 1.81
N VAL A 5 0.02 5.43 2.88
CA VAL A 5 1.29 6.18 2.89
C VAL A 5 2.37 5.26 3.46
N GLY A 6 2.65 4.17 2.76
CA GLY A 6 3.66 3.20 3.14
C GLY A 6 4.90 3.26 2.26
N THR A 7 5.96 2.60 2.69
CA THR A 7 7.22 2.46 1.93
C THR A 7 6.99 1.82 0.55
N GLY A 8 5.97 0.97 0.42
CA GLY A 8 5.57 0.38 -0.86
C GLY A 8 5.16 1.40 -1.91
N ASN A 9 4.51 2.50 -1.50
CA ASN A 9 4.07 3.56 -2.40
C ASN A 9 5.21 4.51 -2.77
N LEU A 10 6.20 4.69 -1.91
CA LEU A 10 7.36 5.55 -2.16
C LEU A 10 8.46 4.79 -2.88
N ALA A 11 9.06 3.80 -2.23
CA ALA A 11 10.14 2.99 -2.79
C ALA A 11 9.65 2.10 -3.95
N GLY A 12 8.42 1.58 -3.87
CA GLY A 12 7.83 0.76 -4.92
C GLY A 12 7.63 1.49 -6.25
N VAL A 13 7.21 2.76 -6.21
CA VAL A 13 7.08 3.60 -7.42
C VAL A 13 8.45 3.91 -8.00
N ALA A 14 9.44 4.26 -7.16
CA ALA A 14 10.80 4.51 -7.62
C ALA A 14 11.40 3.26 -8.32
N VAL A 15 11.21 2.07 -7.74
CA VAL A 15 11.62 0.80 -8.35
C VAL A 15 10.85 0.52 -9.64
N ALA A 16 9.55 0.81 -9.70
CA ALA A 16 8.78 0.64 -10.94
C ALA A 16 9.32 1.51 -12.07
N ILE A 17 9.69 2.75 -11.79
CA ILE A 17 10.27 3.67 -12.76
C ILE A 17 11.68 3.21 -13.18
N SER A 18 12.51 2.77 -12.23
CA SER A 18 13.88 2.34 -12.54
C SER A 18 13.94 1.06 -13.38
N LEU A 19 12.99 0.14 -13.22
CA LEU A 19 12.94 -1.14 -13.94
C LEU A 19 12.02 -1.13 -15.16
N GLY A 20 10.99 -0.30 -15.15
CA GLY A 20 9.96 -0.27 -16.20
C GLY A 20 9.91 1.04 -16.98
N GLY A 21 10.80 2.00 -16.66
CA GLY A 21 10.77 3.32 -17.29
C GLY A 21 9.58 4.17 -16.85
N SER A 22 9.48 5.39 -17.42
CA SER A 22 8.38 6.33 -17.15
C SER A 22 7.00 5.77 -17.52
N GLY A 23 6.91 4.87 -18.51
CA GLY A 23 5.68 4.22 -18.93
C GLY A 23 5.02 3.34 -17.86
N ALA A 24 5.76 2.86 -16.87
CA ALA A 24 5.21 2.10 -15.74
C ALA A 24 4.16 2.90 -14.96
N ILE A 25 4.31 4.23 -14.85
CA ILE A 25 3.38 5.13 -14.15
C ILE A 25 2.00 5.11 -14.82
N PHE A 26 1.94 5.14 -16.15
CA PHE A 26 0.69 5.06 -16.88
C PHE A 26 -0.08 3.76 -16.54
N TRP A 27 0.61 2.64 -16.55
CA TRP A 27 0.01 1.35 -16.22
C TRP A 27 -0.41 1.26 -14.74
N MET A 28 0.30 1.93 -13.85
CA MET A 28 -0.14 2.08 -12.45
C MET A 28 -1.45 2.87 -12.35
N TRP A 29 -1.66 3.92 -13.15
CA TRP A 29 -2.93 4.67 -13.19
C TRP A 29 -4.08 3.79 -13.69
N VAL A 30 -3.86 3.03 -14.76
CA VAL A 30 -4.88 2.10 -15.28
C VAL A 30 -5.29 1.08 -14.22
N ILE A 31 -4.32 0.48 -13.53
CA ILE A 31 -4.60 -0.47 -12.45
C ILE A 31 -5.28 0.21 -11.26
N ALA A 32 -4.94 1.45 -10.94
CA ALA A 32 -5.60 2.19 -9.87
C ALA A 32 -7.09 2.42 -10.18
N LEU A 33 -7.43 2.74 -11.44
CA LEU A 33 -8.83 2.87 -11.88
C LEU A 33 -9.60 1.54 -11.75
N LEU A 34 -9.02 0.44 -12.21
CA LEU A 34 -9.61 -0.89 -12.05
C LEU A 34 -9.75 -1.27 -10.58
N GLY A 35 -8.74 -0.94 -9.78
CA GLY A 35 -8.73 -1.20 -8.35
C GLY A 35 -9.76 -0.39 -7.55
N MET A 36 -10.19 0.77 -8.03
CA MET A 36 -11.32 1.49 -7.41
C MET A 36 -12.62 0.69 -7.50
N ALA A 37 -12.88 0.02 -8.61
CA ALA A 37 -14.08 -0.81 -8.78
C ALA A 37 -14.05 -2.02 -7.85
N THR A 38 -12.92 -2.71 -7.74
CA THR A 38 -12.76 -3.85 -6.81
C THR A 38 -12.85 -3.40 -5.35
N GLY A 39 -12.20 -2.30 -4.97
CA GLY A 39 -12.28 -1.75 -3.63
C GLY A 39 -13.69 -1.31 -3.22
N PHE A 40 -14.47 -0.78 -4.17
CA PHE A 40 -15.88 -0.46 -3.95
C PHE A 40 -16.71 -1.71 -3.68
N ALA A 41 -16.58 -2.75 -4.52
CA ALA A 41 -17.28 -4.01 -4.35
C ALA A 41 -16.92 -4.69 -3.01
N GLU A 42 -15.65 -4.74 -2.66
CA GLU A 42 -15.18 -5.29 -1.38
C GLU A 42 -15.71 -4.51 -0.18
N SER A 43 -15.77 -3.19 -0.28
CA SER A 43 -16.32 -2.33 0.78
C SER A 43 -17.79 -2.62 1.03
N ILE A 44 -18.59 -2.80 -0.03
CA ILE A 44 -20.02 -3.18 0.07
C ILE A 44 -20.15 -4.55 0.70
N LEU A 45 -19.42 -5.54 0.19
CA LEU A 45 -19.47 -6.90 0.71
C LEU A 45 -19.03 -6.97 2.18
N GLY A 46 -17.99 -6.22 2.55
CA GLY A 46 -17.55 -6.13 3.93
C GLY A 46 -18.57 -5.54 4.88
N GLN A 47 -19.40 -4.60 4.42
CA GLN A 47 -20.51 -4.04 5.21
C GLN A 47 -21.71 -4.98 5.28
N LEU A 48 -22.05 -5.62 4.16
CA LEU A 48 -23.22 -6.50 4.06
C LEU A 48 -23.09 -7.74 4.95
N TYR A 49 -21.88 -8.33 5.00
CA TYR A 49 -21.62 -9.58 5.74
C TYR A 49 -20.93 -9.38 7.09
N LYS A 50 -20.95 -8.15 7.64
CA LYS A 50 -20.39 -7.90 8.96
C LYS A 50 -21.14 -8.66 10.06
N VAL A 51 -20.43 -9.00 11.12
CA VAL A 51 -20.93 -9.70 12.31
C VAL A 51 -20.68 -8.81 13.51
N SER A 52 -21.67 -8.67 14.38
CA SER A 52 -21.47 -8.05 15.69
C SER A 52 -20.78 -9.03 16.64
N ASP A 53 -19.80 -8.55 17.38
CA ASP A 53 -19.13 -9.29 18.44
C ASP A 53 -19.77 -8.94 19.80
N ASP A 54 -19.53 -9.78 20.82
CA ASP A 54 -20.08 -9.64 22.19
C ASP A 54 -19.70 -8.31 22.86
N HIS A 55 -18.66 -7.64 22.34
CA HIS A 55 -18.20 -6.32 22.83
C HIS A 55 -18.76 -5.11 22.05
N ASN A 56 -19.89 -5.29 21.34
CA ASN A 56 -20.49 -4.23 20.51
C ASN A 56 -19.53 -3.68 19.42
N GLU A 57 -18.53 -4.48 19.04
CA GLU A 57 -17.65 -4.20 17.90
C GLU A 57 -18.12 -4.99 16.68
N TYR A 58 -18.04 -4.39 15.51
CA TYR A 58 -18.36 -5.08 14.26
C TYR A 58 -17.12 -5.68 13.64
N ARG A 59 -17.19 -6.97 13.30
CA ARG A 59 -16.15 -7.68 12.56
C ARG A 59 -16.67 -8.00 11.16
N GLY A 60 -15.86 -7.73 10.16
CA GLY A 60 -16.16 -8.04 8.76
C GLY A 60 -14.86 -8.24 8.00
N GLY A 61 -14.97 -8.44 6.70
CA GLY A 61 -13.84 -8.58 5.81
C GLY A 61 -13.95 -9.78 4.89
N PRO A 62 -12.92 -10.04 4.05
CA PRO A 62 -12.97 -11.07 3.03
C PRO A 62 -13.31 -12.46 3.56
N ALA A 63 -12.76 -12.86 4.70
CA ALA A 63 -13.07 -14.14 5.31
C ALA A 63 -14.57 -14.33 5.63
N TYR A 64 -15.24 -13.26 6.10
CA TYR A 64 -16.64 -13.32 6.48
C TYR A 64 -17.58 -13.38 5.27
N TYR A 65 -17.34 -12.59 4.22
CA TYR A 65 -18.19 -12.67 3.04
C TYR A 65 -17.93 -13.93 2.19
N ILE A 66 -16.70 -14.48 2.21
CA ILE A 66 -16.45 -15.80 1.62
C ILE A 66 -17.19 -16.89 2.38
N GLN A 67 -17.15 -16.86 3.71
CA GLN A 67 -17.83 -17.86 4.51
C GLN A 67 -19.35 -17.78 4.39
N LYS A 68 -19.92 -16.58 4.46
CA LYS A 68 -21.39 -16.38 4.46
C LYS A 68 -21.97 -16.28 3.05
N GLY A 69 -21.27 -15.68 2.09
CA GLY A 69 -21.75 -15.48 0.73
C GLY A 69 -21.57 -16.73 -0.15
N LEU A 70 -20.40 -17.37 -0.09
CA LEU A 70 -20.11 -18.61 -0.83
C LEU A 70 -20.44 -19.88 -0.03
N ASN A 71 -20.77 -19.75 1.26
CA ASN A 71 -20.99 -20.85 2.20
C ASN A 71 -19.85 -21.88 2.27
N GLN A 72 -18.62 -21.43 1.98
CA GLN A 72 -17.41 -22.25 1.97
C GLN A 72 -16.44 -21.84 3.09
N ARG A 73 -16.53 -22.52 4.23
CA ARG A 73 -15.69 -22.26 5.41
C ARG A 73 -14.21 -22.54 5.16
N TRP A 74 -13.89 -23.59 4.42
CA TRP A 74 -12.51 -23.96 4.09
C TRP A 74 -11.78 -22.85 3.33
N LEU A 75 -12.45 -22.23 2.33
CA LEU A 75 -11.87 -21.15 1.54
C LEU A 75 -11.62 -19.90 2.39
N ALA A 76 -12.51 -19.60 3.34
CA ALA A 76 -12.34 -18.49 4.29
C ALA A 76 -11.13 -18.70 5.21
N ILE A 77 -10.90 -19.94 5.69
CA ILE A 77 -9.75 -20.30 6.54
C ILE A 77 -8.46 -20.18 5.74
N LEU A 78 -8.41 -20.74 4.52
CA LEU A 78 -7.26 -20.65 3.64
C LEU A 78 -6.89 -19.20 3.35
N PHE A 79 -7.88 -18.38 3.01
CA PHE A 79 -7.69 -16.94 2.77
C PHE A 79 -7.12 -16.22 4.01
N SER A 80 -7.68 -16.50 5.20
CA SER A 80 -7.20 -15.90 6.45
C SER A 80 -5.76 -16.30 6.76
N LEU A 81 -5.39 -17.54 6.50
CA LEU A 81 -4.02 -18.04 6.69
C LEU A 81 -3.04 -17.34 5.73
N CYS A 82 -3.39 -17.25 4.45
CA CYS A 82 -2.59 -16.54 3.45
C CYS A 82 -2.44 -15.05 3.80
N LEU A 83 -3.52 -14.42 4.27
CA LEU A 83 -3.51 -13.03 4.68
C LEU A 83 -2.62 -12.81 5.91
N PHE A 84 -2.69 -13.71 6.90
CA PHE A 84 -1.83 -13.66 8.09
C PHE A 84 -0.35 -13.78 7.71
N LEU A 85 0.01 -14.74 6.85
CA LEU A 85 1.38 -14.91 6.37
C LEU A 85 1.85 -13.72 5.52
N GLY A 86 1.01 -13.24 4.61
CA GLY A 86 1.33 -12.09 3.75
C GLY A 86 1.53 -10.80 4.53
N TYR A 87 0.53 -10.40 5.30
CA TYR A 87 0.58 -9.13 6.04
C TYR A 87 1.40 -9.21 7.33
N GLY A 88 1.33 -10.33 8.06
CA GLY A 88 2.04 -10.49 9.32
C GLY A 88 3.56 -10.58 9.15
N PHE A 89 4.02 -11.32 8.15
CA PHE A 89 5.46 -11.54 7.93
C PHE A 89 6.02 -10.73 6.76
N SER A 90 5.54 -10.98 5.54
CA SER A 90 6.17 -10.42 4.34
C SER A 90 6.07 -8.90 4.27
N PHE A 91 4.89 -8.36 4.56
CA PHE A 91 4.65 -6.92 4.49
C PHE A 91 5.41 -6.16 5.58
N SER A 92 5.38 -6.67 6.80
CA SER A 92 6.09 -6.06 7.94
C SER A 92 7.61 -6.13 7.76
N ALA A 93 8.13 -7.26 7.29
CA ALA A 93 9.56 -7.42 7.01
C ALA A 93 10.04 -6.48 5.90
N MET A 94 9.25 -6.33 4.83
CA MET A 94 9.58 -5.45 3.72
C MET A 94 9.61 -3.98 4.16
N GLN A 95 8.66 -3.54 4.99
CA GLN A 95 8.65 -2.18 5.52
C GLN A 95 9.84 -1.90 6.44
N ALA A 96 10.14 -2.82 7.36
CA ALA A 96 11.28 -2.68 8.25
C ALA A 96 12.63 -2.63 7.49
N ASN A 97 12.78 -3.49 6.47
CA ASN A 97 13.96 -3.49 5.62
C ASN A 97 14.11 -2.18 4.84
N THR A 98 13.03 -1.66 4.24
CA THR A 98 13.10 -0.40 3.49
C THR A 98 13.45 0.78 4.38
N ILE A 99 12.95 0.84 5.62
CA ILE A 99 13.32 1.89 6.59
C ILE A 99 14.79 1.76 6.98
N ALA A 100 15.25 0.55 7.28
CA ALA A 100 16.64 0.30 7.65
C ALA A 100 17.62 0.65 6.52
N ASP A 101 17.26 0.32 5.29
CA ASP A 101 18.04 0.62 4.08
C ASP A 101 18.09 2.14 3.81
N SER A 102 16.95 2.83 3.95
CA SER A 102 16.89 4.29 3.83
C SER A 102 17.76 5.01 4.87
N LEU A 103 17.80 4.52 6.11
CA LEU A 103 18.68 5.06 7.15
C LEU A 103 20.15 4.78 6.86
N ASN A 104 20.45 3.63 6.29
CA ASN A 104 21.83 3.31 5.88
C ASN A 104 22.29 4.26 4.77
N HIS A 105 21.48 4.49 3.75
CA HIS A 105 21.80 5.40 2.64
C HIS A 105 21.91 6.86 3.08
N ALA A 106 21.05 7.33 4.01
CA ALA A 106 21.02 8.72 4.44
C ALA A 106 22.11 9.05 5.48
N PHE A 107 22.36 8.15 6.41
CA PHE A 107 23.23 8.41 7.59
C PHE A 107 24.38 7.41 7.73
N SER A 108 24.56 6.48 6.79
CA SER A 108 25.59 5.42 6.84
C SER A 108 25.50 4.57 8.12
N ILE A 109 24.31 4.45 8.70
CA ILE A 109 24.07 3.61 9.88
C ILE A 109 23.91 2.16 9.44
N PRO A 110 24.67 1.21 10.00
CA PRO A 110 24.50 -0.21 9.67
C PRO A 110 23.07 -0.69 9.88
N THR A 111 22.52 -1.42 8.90
CA THR A 111 21.13 -1.91 8.90
C THR A 111 20.76 -2.74 10.14
N MET A 112 21.75 -3.39 10.75
CA MET A 112 21.55 -4.18 11.97
C MET A 112 21.14 -3.30 13.16
N TYR A 113 21.78 -2.15 13.35
CA TYR A 113 21.44 -1.25 14.46
C TYR A 113 20.09 -0.55 14.23
N SER A 114 19.84 -0.08 13.02
CA SER A 114 18.55 0.53 12.67
C SER A 114 17.41 -0.48 12.79
N GLY A 115 17.60 -1.73 12.35
CA GLY A 115 16.64 -2.82 12.52
C GLY A 115 16.33 -3.13 13.98
N ALA A 116 17.37 -3.18 14.83
CA ALA A 116 17.19 -3.41 16.27
C ALA A 116 16.37 -2.28 16.93
N VAL A 117 16.68 -1.03 16.63
CA VAL A 117 15.93 0.13 17.16
C VAL A 117 14.47 0.11 16.70
N ILE A 118 14.21 -0.15 15.41
CA ILE A 118 12.83 -0.25 14.87
C ILE A 118 12.07 -1.37 15.58
N THR A 119 12.71 -2.52 15.79
CA THR A 119 12.08 -3.68 16.45
C THR A 119 11.73 -3.35 17.90
N LEU A 120 12.60 -2.69 18.64
CA LEU A 120 12.35 -2.27 20.02
C LEU A 120 11.21 -1.25 20.11
N LEU A 121 11.21 -0.25 19.23
CA LEU A 121 10.15 0.76 19.19
C LEU A 121 8.79 0.14 18.81
N ALA A 122 8.76 -0.67 17.75
CA ALA A 122 7.55 -1.36 17.33
C ALA A 122 7.05 -2.31 18.42
N GLY A 123 7.94 -3.08 19.07
CA GLY A 123 7.61 -3.96 20.18
C GLY A 123 7.01 -3.21 21.36
N ALA A 124 7.58 -2.08 21.76
CA ALA A 124 7.05 -1.24 22.84
C ALA A 124 5.64 -0.69 22.56
N ILE A 125 5.34 -0.39 21.28
CA ILE A 125 4.01 0.07 20.87
C ILE A 125 3.02 -1.10 20.84
N VAL A 126 3.42 -2.24 20.28
CA VAL A 126 2.56 -3.43 20.13
C VAL A 126 2.20 -4.04 21.48
N LEU A 127 3.13 -4.08 22.45
CA LEU A 127 2.85 -4.54 23.81
C LEU A 127 1.78 -3.69 24.53
N GLY A 128 1.54 -2.47 24.08
CA GLY A 128 0.46 -1.60 24.60
C GLY A 128 -0.93 -1.90 24.05
N GLY A 129 -1.07 -2.91 23.17
CA GLY A 129 -2.33 -3.38 22.61
C GLY A 129 -2.89 -2.50 21.49
N LEU A 130 -3.98 -2.98 20.85
CA LEU A 130 -4.59 -2.37 19.65
C LEU A 130 -4.98 -0.89 19.83
N LYS A 131 -5.46 -0.51 21.01
CA LYS A 131 -5.86 0.89 21.27
C LYS A 131 -4.67 1.85 21.26
N ARG A 132 -3.51 1.39 21.71
CA ARG A 132 -2.27 2.19 21.70
C ARG A 132 -1.72 2.33 20.29
N ILE A 133 -1.73 1.24 19.52
CA ILE A 133 -1.33 1.25 18.10
C ILE A 133 -2.20 2.23 17.30
N ALA A 134 -3.52 2.18 17.50
CA ALA A 134 -4.45 3.06 16.80
C ALA A 134 -4.20 4.54 17.13
N ARG A 135 -4.00 4.87 18.41
CA ARG A 135 -3.73 6.25 18.84
C ARG A 135 -2.41 6.78 18.29
N PHE A 136 -1.36 5.96 18.26
CA PHE A 136 -0.07 6.30 17.68
C PHE A 136 -0.18 6.56 16.17
N ALA A 137 -0.91 5.68 15.47
CA ALA A 137 -1.15 5.84 14.05
C ALA A 137 -1.99 7.09 13.72
N GLU A 138 -3.01 7.40 14.52
CA GLU A 138 -3.84 8.60 14.37
C GLU A 138 -3.02 9.90 14.50
N LEU A 139 -1.97 9.90 15.31
CA LEU A 139 -1.12 11.08 15.51
C LEU A 139 -0.04 11.22 14.42
N ILE A 140 0.66 10.12 14.11
CA ILE A 140 1.83 10.15 13.23
C ILE A 140 1.45 10.23 11.75
N VAL A 141 0.41 9.52 11.33
CA VAL A 141 0.05 9.41 9.91
C VAL A 141 -0.36 10.73 9.27
N PRO A 142 -1.18 11.59 9.90
CA PRO A 142 -1.49 12.89 9.31
C PRO A 142 -0.26 13.78 9.17
N PHE A 143 0.63 13.78 10.19
CA PHE A 143 1.86 14.56 10.14
C PHE A 143 2.77 14.11 9.00
N MET A 144 2.99 12.80 8.87
CA MET A 144 3.78 12.22 7.79
C MET A 144 3.15 12.49 6.41
N GLY A 145 1.82 12.40 6.31
CA GLY A 145 1.10 12.69 5.08
C GLY A 145 1.23 14.16 4.65
N ILE A 146 1.09 15.09 5.59
CA ILE A 146 1.25 16.53 5.31
C ILE A 146 2.69 16.83 4.89
N ALA A 147 3.69 16.31 5.61
CA ALA A 147 5.09 16.50 5.27
C ALA A 147 5.41 16.00 3.86
N PHE A 148 4.91 14.81 3.50
CA PHE A 148 5.07 14.24 2.17
C PHE A 148 4.43 15.11 1.08
N ILE A 149 3.19 15.57 1.30
CA ILE A 149 2.49 16.44 0.34
C ILE A 149 3.24 17.76 0.17
N LEU A 150 3.71 18.37 1.24
CA LEU A 150 4.47 19.62 1.18
C LEU A 150 5.75 19.46 0.34
N VAL A 151 6.52 18.40 0.56
CA VAL A 151 7.73 18.11 -0.21
C VAL A 151 7.38 17.87 -1.68
N ALA A 152 6.36 17.05 -1.96
CA ALA A 152 5.93 16.76 -3.33
C ALA A 152 5.46 18.02 -4.07
N VAL A 153 4.66 18.88 -3.43
CA VAL A 153 4.20 20.15 -4.00
C VAL A 153 5.38 21.08 -4.25
N THR A 154 6.31 21.21 -3.30
CA THR A 154 7.49 22.06 -3.44
C THR A 154 8.33 21.65 -4.64
N ILE A 155 8.64 20.36 -4.79
CA ILE A 155 9.39 19.84 -5.94
C ILE A 155 8.65 20.10 -7.26
N THR A 156 7.33 19.88 -7.27
CA THR A 156 6.52 20.10 -8.48
C THR A 156 6.48 21.56 -8.89
N VAL A 157 6.33 22.48 -7.92
CA VAL A 157 6.31 23.92 -8.19
C VAL A 157 7.67 24.42 -8.68
N MET A 158 8.75 23.92 -8.10
CA MET A 158 10.13 24.26 -8.53
C MET A 158 10.43 23.78 -9.95
N ASN A 159 9.77 22.73 -10.42
CA ASN A 159 9.99 22.13 -11.73
C ASN A 159 8.75 22.19 -12.63
N ILE A 160 7.91 23.21 -12.48
CA ILE A 160 6.61 23.28 -13.17
C ILE A 160 6.75 23.28 -14.69
N SER A 161 7.84 23.84 -15.22
CA SER A 161 8.13 23.84 -16.66
C SER A 161 8.46 22.45 -17.23
N ALA A 162 8.93 21.52 -16.39
CA ALA A 162 9.24 20.15 -16.79
C ALA A 162 8.01 19.22 -16.75
N VAL A 163 6.95 19.61 -16.04
CA VAL A 163 5.75 18.77 -15.85
C VAL A 163 5.10 18.36 -17.19
N PRO A 164 4.87 19.27 -18.17
CA PRO A 164 4.27 18.86 -19.44
C PRO A 164 5.12 17.86 -20.22
N ALA A 165 6.45 18.03 -20.22
CA ALA A 165 7.37 17.11 -20.88
C ALA A 165 7.36 15.73 -20.20
N MET A 166 7.34 15.69 -18.87
CA MET A 166 7.23 14.44 -18.11
C MET A 166 5.93 13.69 -18.39
N LEU A 167 4.80 14.40 -18.48
CA LEU A 167 3.51 13.77 -18.82
C LEU A 167 3.52 13.20 -20.24
N TYR A 168 4.10 13.91 -21.19
CA TYR A 168 4.29 13.42 -22.56
C TYR A 168 5.16 12.16 -22.57
N ASP A 169 6.28 12.16 -21.83
CA ASP A 169 7.17 11.00 -21.69
C ASP A 169 6.46 9.78 -21.10
N ILE A 170 5.64 9.97 -20.07
CA ILE A 170 4.87 8.89 -19.44
C ILE A 170 3.95 8.22 -20.48
N ILE A 171 3.24 9.02 -21.28
CA ILE A 171 2.30 8.48 -22.26
C ILE A 171 3.04 7.80 -23.42
N THR A 172 4.07 8.43 -23.97
CA THR A 172 4.83 7.88 -25.11
C THR A 172 5.59 6.62 -24.73
N SER A 173 6.21 6.58 -23.56
CA SER A 173 6.91 5.37 -23.07
C SER A 173 5.95 4.24 -22.70
N ALA A 174 4.71 4.56 -22.28
CA ALA A 174 3.70 3.53 -21.97
C ALA A 174 3.30 2.67 -23.15
N PHE A 175 3.41 3.20 -24.36
CA PHE A 175 3.09 2.51 -25.63
C PHE A 175 4.32 2.14 -26.43
N GLY A 176 5.52 2.30 -25.88
CA GLY A 176 6.77 1.93 -26.52
C GLY A 176 7.14 2.80 -27.74
N LEU A 177 6.56 3.99 -27.84
CA LEU A 177 6.75 4.87 -29.00
C LEU A 177 8.15 5.50 -29.05
N GLN A 178 8.86 5.59 -27.93
CA GLN A 178 10.20 6.19 -27.82
C GLN A 178 11.33 5.17 -27.76
N GLU A 179 11.05 3.91 -27.43
CA GLU A 179 12.09 2.94 -27.16
C GLU A 179 11.96 1.71 -28.08
N ALA A 180 13.01 1.43 -28.83
CA ALA A 180 13.08 0.44 -29.89
C ALA A 180 13.07 -1.04 -29.41
N GLY A 181 12.47 -1.35 -28.26
CA GLY A 181 12.49 -2.70 -27.72
C GLY A 181 11.18 -3.17 -27.10
N ALA A 182 10.57 -4.21 -27.70
CA ALA A 182 9.41 -4.91 -27.14
C ALA A 182 9.62 -5.39 -25.68
N GLY A 183 10.86 -5.56 -25.24
CA GLY A 183 11.22 -5.93 -23.87
C GLY A 183 10.92 -4.83 -22.85
N MET A 184 11.12 -3.58 -23.18
CA MET A 184 10.85 -2.46 -22.26
C MET A 184 9.36 -2.20 -22.09
N LEU A 185 8.57 -2.33 -23.15
CA LEU A 185 7.11 -2.29 -23.04
C LEU A 185 6.58 -3.36 -22.08
N GLY A 186 7.06 -4.60 -22.25
CA GLY A 186 6.70 -5.69 -21.34
C GLY A 186 7.11 -5.43 -19.88
N ALA A 187 8.28 -4.84 -19.68
CA ALA A 187 8.77 -4.45 -18.36
C ALA A 187 7.92 -3.31 -17.73
N ALA A 188 7.55 -2.30 -18.51
CA ALA A 188 6.69 -1.21 -18.09
C ALA A 188 5.31 -1.72 -17.67
N ILE A 189 4.68 -2.54 -18.48
CA ILE A 189 3.39 -3.17 -18.17
C ILE A 189 3.49 -4.04 -16.93
N LYS A 190 4.45 -4.96 -16.87
CA LYS A 190 4.64 -5.88 -15.75
C LYS A 190 4.87 -5.13 -14.43
N ASN A 191 5.84 -4.23 -14.41
CA ASN A 191 6.20 -3.49 -13.20
C ASN A 191 5.09 -2.50 -12.80
N GLY A 192 4.46 -1.84 -13.76
CA GLY A 192 3.34 -0.94 -13.54
C GLY A 192 2.14 -1.67 -12.91
N ILE A 193 1.74 -2.81 -13.47
CA ILE A 193 0.64 -3.63 -12.94
C ILE A 193 0.99 -4.18 -11.55
N GLN A 194 2.16 -4.78 -11.40
CA GLN A 194 2.57 -5.39 -10.14
C GLN A 194 2.62 -4.36 -9.00
N ARG A 195 3.19 -3.19 -9.26
CA ARG A 195 3.28 -2.13 -8.25
C ARG A 195 1.95 -1.40 -8.05
N GLY A 196 1.15 -1.25 -9.09
CA GLY A 196 -0.19 -0.70 -9.00
C GLY A 196 -1.12 -1.55 -8.12
N LEU A 197 -1.09 -2.87 -8.28
CA LEU A 197 -1.83 -3.81 -7.42
C LEU A 197 -1.34 -3.77 -5.97
N TYR A 198 -0.02 -3.73 -5.77
CA TYR A 198 0.56 -3.65 -4.44
C TYR A 198 0.21 -2.34 -3.72
N SER A 199 0.22 -1.23 -4.43
CA SER A 199 -0.10 0.11 -3.90
C SER A 199 -1.58 0.32 -3.61
N ASN A 200 -2.45 -0.39 -4.32
CA ASN A 200 -3.90 -0.17 -4.21
C ASN A 200 -4.50 -0.71 -2.92
N GLU A 201 -3.94 -1.80 -2.37
CA GLU A 201 -4.40 -2.44 -1.11
C GLU A 201 -5.93 -2.51 -0.96
N ALA A 202 -6.66 -2.65 -2.10
CA ALA A 202 -8.10 -2.75 -2.11
C ALA A 202 -8.53 -3.90 -1.20
N GLY A 203 -9.49 -3.66 -0.31
CA GLY A 203 -10.05 -4.65 0.59
C GLY A 203 -9.30 -4.91 1.89
N ALA A 204 -8.00 -4.69 1.95
CA ALA A 204 -7.23 -4.90 3.19
C ALA A 204 -7.60 -3.91 4.31
N THR A 205 -8.09 -2.73 3.92
CA THR A 205 -8.47 -1.65 4.84
C THR A 205 -9.95 -1.63 5.22
N CYS A 206 -10.77 -2.47 4.61
CA CYS A 206 -12.20 -2.44 4.79
C CYS A 206 -12.62 -3.31 5.96
N CYS A 207 -12.72 -2.80 7.13
CA CYS A 207 -13.45 -3.42 8.24
C CYS A 207 -12.74 -3.70 9.55
N SER A 208 -11.99 -2.76 10.09
CA SER A 208 -11.77 -2.88 11.53
C SER A 208 -12.65 -1.99 12.39
N LYS A 209 -13.33 -0.98 11.83
CA LYS A 209 -14.18 -0.08 12.62
C LYS A 209 -15.25 0.61 11.78
N CYS A 210 -16.23 -0.11 11.28
CA CYS A 210 -17.47 0.54 10.91
C CYS A 210 -18.38 0.62 12.14
N LYS A 211 -18.24 1.67 12.96
CA LYS A 211 -19.35 2.11 13.78
C LYS A 211 -20.50 2.46 12.83
N ALA A 212 -21.56 1.67 12.83
CA ALA A 212 -22.79 2.11 12.26
C ALA A 212 -23.26 3.31 13.11
N SER A 213 -23.19 4.51 12.54
CA SER A 213 -24.09 5.56 12.96
C SER A 213 -25.47 5.07 12.51
N ALA A 214 -26.31 4.80 13.48
CA ALA A 214 -27.74 4.58 13.30
C ALA A 214 -28.38 5.80 12.64
#